data_3031e5d10e9435fbcb5b52a5b91cb8b4
#
_entry.id   3031e5d10e9435fbcb5b52a5b91cb8b4
#
_cell.length_a   1.000
_cell.length_b   1.000
_cell.length_c   1.000
_cell.angle_alpha   90.00
_cell.angle_beta   90.00
_cell.angle_gamma   90.00
#
_symmetry.space_group_name_H-M   'P 1'
#
loop_
_entity.id
_entity.type
_entity.pdbx_description
1 polymer ?
#
loop_
_entity_poly.entity_id
_entity_poly.type
_entity_poly.pdbx_seq_one_letter_code
_entity_poly.pdbx_strand_id
1 'polypeptide(L)'
;MENQIKIAIDLDNVVVATTQAVLNYISARLPISLTIEDIKEYWMEQFLPEQFRWIVSSAFTDKEMWKTIELVAGAKYWINRLFQEGYEIYFATSSLPENLDKKIKHLKRNLNIPNEYIENHTINIHKKQLLNVDIMVDDCLDNLLGERSYKSICLEYPWNRNRVIENDKFSYAKDWIEIYEIITGKKACG
;
A
#
# COMPACT_ATOMS: atom_id res chain seq x y z
N MET A 1 21.14 -10.08 21.40
CA MET A 1 20.00 -9.20 20.99
C MET A 1 19.33 -9.93 19.84
N GLU A 2 18.11 -10.39 19.99
CA GLU A 2 17.34 -10.92 18.84
C GLU A 2 17.23 -9.81 17.79
N ASN A 3 17.56 -10.13 16.55
CA ASN A 3 17.41 -9.18 15.47
C ASN A 3 15.92 -8.86 15.31
N GLN A 4 15.54 -7.61 15.48
CA GLN A 4 14.17 -7.14 15.27
C GLN A 4 13.80 -7.35 13.80
N ILE A 5 12.65 -7.99 13.55
CA ILE A 5 12.17 -8.23 12.18
C ILE A 5 11.75 -6.90 11.55
N LYS A 6 12.30 -6.59 10.38
CA LYS A 6 12.06 -5.39 9.60
C LYS A 6 11.01 -5.64 8.53
N ILE A 7 9.96 -4.83 8.55
CA ILE A 7 8.87 -4.92 7.59
C ILE A 7 8.78 -3.62 6.81
N ALA A 8 8.90 -3.68 5.48
CA ALA A 8 8.54 -2.57 4.61
C ALA A 8 7.10 -2.74 4.12
N ILE A 9 6.31 -1.69 4.23
CA ILE A 9 4.89 -1.66 3.85
C ILE A 9 4.71 -0.55 2.82
N ASP A 10 4.20 -0.89 1.63
CA ASP A 10 3.79 0.11 0.66
C ASP A 10 2.63 0.96 1.18
N LEU A 11 2.48 2.16 0.66
CA LEU A 11 1.40 3.05 1.07
C LEU A 11 0.16 2.96 0.17
N ASP A 12 0.34 3.09 -1.15
CA ASP A 12 -0.79 3.12 -2.07
C ASP A 12 -1.45 1.75 -2.17
N ASN A 13 -2.76 1.68 -1.95
CA ASN A 13 -3.56 0.45 -1.94
C ASN A 13 -3.17 -0.61 -0.90
N VAL A 14 -2.13 -0.39 -0.10
CA VAL A 14 -1.77 -1.28 1.02
C VAL A 14 -2.17 -0.65 2.35
N VAL A 15 -1.79 0.59 2.60
CA VAL A 15 -2.18 1.35 3.79
C VAL A 15 -3.30 2.33 3.47
N VAL A 16 -3.18 3.04 2.37
CA VAL A 16 -4.09 4.10 1.93
C VAL A 16 -4.89 3.62 0.72
N ALA A 17 -6.22 3.75 0.74
CA ALA A 17 -7.12 3.29 -0.31
C ALA A 17 -7.07 4.23 -1.54
N THR A 18 -5.89 4.36 -2.16
CA THR A 18 -5.60 5.36 -3.19
C THR A 18 -6.44 5.17 -4.45
N THR A 19 -6.53 3.94 -4.97
CA THR A 19 -7.35 3.65 -6.16
C THR A 19 -8.82 3.99 -5.91
N GLN A 20 -9.39 3.62 -4.77
CA GLN A 20 -10.77 3.96 -4.43
C GLN A 20 -10.99 5.47 -4.35
N ALA A 21 -10.05 6.21 -3.76
CA ALA A 21 -10.14 7.67 -3.67
C ALA A 21 -10.10 8.33 -5.06
N VAL A 22 -9.26 7.84 -5.96
CA VAL A 22 -9.20 8.33 -7.34
C VAL A 22 -10.49 7.99 -8.10
N LEU A 23 -11.04 6.80 -7.95
CA LEU A 23 -12.32 6.42 -8.56
C LEU A 23 -13.47 7.31 -8.06
N ASN A 24 -13.52 7.60 -6.77
CA ASN A 24 -14.50 8.53 -6.20
C ASN A 24 -14.32 9.95 -6.75
N TYR A 25 -13.06 10.40 -6.93
CA TYR A 25 -12.75 11.70 -7.53
C TYR A 25 -13.21 11.78 -8.99
N ILE A 26 -13.03 10.71 -9.76
CA ILE A 26 -13.46 10.61 -11.16
C ILE A 26 -14.99 10.66 -11.26
N SER A 27 -15.69 9.82 -10.51
CA SER A 27 -17.15 9.72 -10.56
C SER A 27 -17.87 11.01 -10.11
N ALA A 28 -17.23 11.80 -9.26
CA ALA A 28 -17.76 13.11 -8.84
C ALA A 28 -17.62 14.20 -9.93
N ARG A 29 -16.81 13.99 -10.96
CA ARG A 29 -16.47 15.01 -11.97
C ARG A 29 -16.80 14.62 -13.41
N LEU A 30 -16.91 13.34 -13.68
CA LEU A 30 -17.19 12.79 -14.99
C LEU A 30 -18.38 11.81 -14.90
N PRO A 31 -19.16 11.66 -15.98
CA PRO A 31 -20.22 10.67 -16.05
C PRO A 31 -19.64 9.26 -16.30
N ILE A 32 -18.63 8.89 -15.51
CA ILE A 32 -17.93 7.61 -15.56
C ILE A 32 -18.03 6.97 -14.18
N SER A 33 -18.57 5.76 -14.14
CA SER A 33 -18.64 4.96 -12.92
C SER A 33 -17.78 3.71 -13.10
N LEU A 34 -16.65 3.68 -12.41
CA LEU A 34 -15.76 2.53 -12.33
C LEU A 34 -15.67 2.10 -10.86
N THR A 35 -15.53 0.81 -10.67
CA THR A 35 -15.23 0.18 -9.37
C THR A 35 -13.81 -0.35 -9.37
N ILE A 36 -13.29 -0.75 -8.22
CA ILE A 36 -11.98 -1.43 -8.12
C ILE A 36 -11.98 -2.70 -8.99
N GLU A 37 -13.11 -3.42 -9.06
CA GLU A 37 -13.23 -4.65 -9.85
C GLU A 37 -13.08 -4.43 -11.36
N ASP A 38 -13.26 -3.20 -11.84
CA ASP A 38 -13.07 -2.89 -13.26
C ASP A 38 -11.59 -2.66 -13.61
N ILE A 39 -10.74 -2.36 -12.62
CA ILE A 39 -9.31 -2.06 -12.81
C ILE A 39 -8.52 -3.36 -12.85
N LYS A 40 -8.24 -3.88 -14.04
CA LYS A 40 -7.55 -5.16 -14.25
C LYS A 40 -6.04 -5.04 -14.48
N GLU A 41 -5.53 -3.84 -14.62
CA GLU A 41 -4.11 -3.52 -14.80
C GLU A 41 -3.68 -2.50 -13.78
N TYR A 42 -2.41 -2.51 -13.40
CA TYR A 42 -1.86 -1.63 -12.36
C TYR A 42 -2.03 -0.13 -12.71
N TRP A 43 -1.92 0.24 -13.98
CA TRP A 43 -2.06 1.62 -14.45
C TRP A 43 -3.53 1.92 -14.79
N MET A 44 -4.25 2.47 -13.84
CA MET A 44 -5.70 2.72 -13.96
C MET A 44 -6.11 3.67 -15.08
N GLU A 45 -5.21 4.54 -15.55
CA GLU A 45 -5.46 5.46 -16.66
C GLU A 45 -5.89 4.73 -17.94
N GLN A 46 -5.49 3.47 -18.11
CA GLN A 46 -5.82 2.65 -19.29
C GLN A 46 -7.32 2.33 -19.37
N PHE A 47 -8.03 2.37 -18.24
CA PHE A 47 -9.48 2.10 -18.19
C PHE A 47 -10.33 3.36 -18.44
N LEU A 48 -9.68 4.49 -18.68
CA LEU A 48 -10.35 5.75 -19.01
C LEU A 48 -10.23 6.06 -20.51
N PRO A 49 -11.28 6.64 -21.14
CA PRO A 49 -11.14 7.26 -22.44
C PRO A 49 -9.97 8.24 -22.45
N GLU A 50 -9.21 8.28 -23.55
CA GLU A 50 -7.95 9.03 -23.63
C GLU A 50 -8.11 10.50 -23.20
N GLN A 51 -9.19 11.15 -23.63
CA GLN A 51 -9.48 12.55 -23.28
C GLN A 51 -9.69 12.80 -21.79
N PHE A 52 -9.88 11.75 -20.98
CA PHE A 52 -10.12 11.88 -19.53
C PHE A 52 -8.96 11.35 -18.67
N ARG A 53 -7.90 10.80 -19.26
CA ARG A 53 -6.77 10.22 -18.50
C ARG A 53 -6.06 11.24 -17.59
N TRP A 54 -6.07 12.50 -17.96
CA TRP A 54 -5.51 13.60 -17.17
C TRP A 54 -6.12 13.72 -15.77
N ILE A 55 -7.36 13.21 -15.56
CA ILE A 55 -8.06 13.35 -14.28
C ILE A 55 -7.38 12.55 -13.16
N VAL A 56 -6.67 11.45 -13.49
CA VAL A 56 -5.94 10.64 -12.51
C VAL A 56 -4.82 11.46 -11.87
N SER A 57 -3.98 12.11 -12.69
CA SER A 57 -2.93 13.00 -12.17
C SER A 57 -3.50 14.19 -11.40
N SER A 58 -4.64 14.74 -11.85
CA SER A 58 -5.34 15.81 -11.14
C SER A 58 -5.82 15.37 -9.76
N ALA A 59 -6.30 14.12 -9.60
CA ALA A 59 -6.71 13.59 -8.31
C ALA A 59 -5.54 13.61 -7.31
N PHE A 60 -4.35 13.16 -7.72
CA PHE A 60 -3.16 13.15 -6.85
C PHE A 60 -2.71 14.54 -6.41
N THR A 61 -3.00 15.59 -7.17
CA THR A 61 -2.67 16.98 -6.80
C THR A 61 -3.76 17.65 -5.96
N ASP A 62 -4.99 17.13 -5.97
CA ASP A 62 -6.13 17.70 -5.25
C ASP A 62 -5.98 17.52 -3.73
N LYS A 63 -6.04 18.65 -3.01
CA LYS A 63 -5.93 18.67 -1.55
C LYS A 63 -7.14 18.07 -0.86
N GLU A 64 -8.33 18.19 -1.45
CA GLU A 64 -9.56 17.66 -0.85
C GLU A 64 -9.59 16.13 -0.93
N MET A 65 -9.11 15.53 -2.02
CA MET A 65 -8.94 14.09 -2.09
C MET A 65 -8.08 13.58 -0.93
N TRP A 66 -6.95 14.22 -0.65
CA TRP A 66 -6.07 13.82 0.45
C TRP A 66 -6.62 14.06 1.85
N LYS A 67 -7.63 14.93 2.01
CA LYS A 67 -8.33 15.10 3.29
C LYS A 67 -9.33 13.98 3.57
N THR A 68 -9.96 13.45 2.53
CA THR A 68 -11.05 12.49 2.60
C THR A 68 -10.63 11.05 2.31
N ILE A 69 -9.39 10.84 1.83
CA ILE A 69 -8.88 9.52 1.53
C ILE A 69 -8.86 8.64 2.79
N GLU A 70 -9.32 7.42 2.66
CA GLU A 70 -9.43 6.45 3.75
C GLU A 70 -8.22 5.52 3.79
N LEU A 71 -8.05 4.83 4.90
CA LEU A 71 -7.15 3.69 5.00
C LEU A 71 -7.81 2.44 4.40
N VAL A 72 -6.98 1.54 3.90
CA VAL A 72 -7.42 0.19 3.55
C VAL A 72 -8.02 -0.49 4.79
N ALA A 73 -9.11 -1.22 4.61
CA ALA A 73 -9.81 -1.89 5.71
C ALA A 73 -8.86 -2.77 6.53
N GLY A 74 -8.86 -2.58 7.83
CA GLY A 74 -8.00 -3.32 8.76
C GLY A 74 -6.57 -2.75 8.90
N ALA A 75 -6.05 -1.96 7.96
CA ALA A 75 -4.67 -1.46 7.96
C ALA A 75 -4.30 -0.78 9.29
N LYS A 76 -5.14 0.14 9.76
CA LYS A 76 -4.90 0.85 11.03
C LYS A 76 -4.69 -0.10 12.21
N TYR A 77 -5.60 -1.05 12.35
CA TYR A 77 -5.57 -1.97 13.49
C TYR A 77 -4.32 -2.85 13.47
N TRP A 78 -4.04 -3.50 12.34
CA TRP A 78 -2.98 -4.47 12.24
C TRP A 78 -1.59 -3.86 12.19
N ILE A 79 -1.41 -2.69 11.58
CA ILE A 79 -0.13 -1.95 11.62
C ILE A 79 0.19 -1.52 13.04
N ASN A 80 -0.78 -0.95 13.77
CA ASN A 80 -0.57 -0.57 15.18
C ASN A 80 -0.23 -1.79 16.04
N ARG A 81 -0.87 -2.93 15.79
CA ARG A 81 -0.61 -4.17 16.51
C ARG A 81 0.80 -4.71 16.24
N LEU A 82 1.23 -4.78 14.98
CA LEU A 82 2.60 -5.15 14.61
C LEU A 82 3.63 -4.24 15.30
N PHE A 83 3.37 -2.92 15.30
CA PHE A 83 4.23 -1.97 15.98
C PHE A 83 4.32 -2.23 17.49
N GLN A 84 3.18 -2.51 18.17
CA GLN A 84 3.12 -2.84 19.59
C GLN A 84 3.79 -4.19 19.92
N GLU A 85 3.76 -5.14 18.98
CA GLU A 85 4.44 -6.43 19.10
C GLU A 85 5.96 -6.35 18.86
N GLY A 86 6.49 -5.15 18.55
CA GLY A 86 7.93 -4.88 18.46
C GLY A 86 8.53 -5.08 17.08
N TYR A 87 7.73 -5.18 16.00
CA TYR A 87 8.24 -5.16 14.64
C TYR A 87 8.77 -3.77 14.26
N GLU A 88 9.88 -3.74 13.52
CA GLU A 88 10.43 -2.50 12.96
C GLU A 88 9.74 -2.22 11.61
N ILE A 89 8.87 -1.20 11.57
CA ILE A 89 8.02 -0.93 10.42
C ILE A 89 8.57 0.25 9.62
N TYR A 90 8.80 0.04 8.34
CA TYR A 90 9.11 1.06 7.35
C TYR A 90 7.93 1.27 6.40
N PHE A 91 7.59 2.51 6.12
CA PHE A 91 6.61 2.87 5.10
C PHE A 91 7.35 3.21 3.81
N ALA A 92 7.27 2.34 2.80
CA ALA A 92 8.02 2.48 1.55
C ALA A 92 7.09 2.86 0.40
N THR A 93 7.23 4.05 -0.14
CA THR A 93 6.38 4.55 -1.24
C THR A 93 7.20 5.06 -2.40
N SER A 94 6.61 5.06 -3.60
CA SER A 94 7.14 5.74 -4.79
C SER A 94 6.23 6.92 -5.10
N SER A 95 6.61 8.11 -4.67
CA SER A 95 5.76 9.30 -4.73
C SER A 95 6.48 10.51 -5.29
N LEU A 96 5.73 11.39 -5.95
CA LEU A 96 6.20 12.75 -6.18
C LEU A 96 6.42 13.45 -4.83
N PRO A 97 7.43 14.34 -4.71
CA PRO A 97 7.77 15.01 -3.45
C PRO A 97 6.58 15.71 -2.78
N GLU A 98 5.74 16.39 -3.57
CA GLU A 98 4.55 17.10 -3.08
C GLU A 98 3.46 16.18 -2.50
N ASN A 99 3.46 14.91 -2.86
CA ASN A 99 2.53 13.92 -2.35
C ASN A 99 3.07 13.19 -1.13
N LEU A 100 4.39 13.07 -1.00
CA LEU A 100 5.03 12.42 0.15
C LEU A 100 4.62 13.07 1.47
N ASP A 101 4.66 14.41 1.55
CA ASP A 101 4.25 15.14 2.76
C ASP A 101 2.77 14.90 3.11
N LYS A 102 1.88 14.81 2.10
CA LYS A 102 0.47 14.48 2.30
C LYS A 102 0.29 13.07 2.87
N LYS A 103 1.03 12.09 2.35
CA LYS A 103 1.02 10.69 2.84
C LYS A 103 1.52 10.61 4.28
N ILE A 104 2.64 11.23 4.62
CA ILE A 104 3.17 11.28 5.98
C ILE A 104 2.15 11.90 6.94
N LYS A 105 1.55 13.03 6.59
CA LYS A 105 0.49 13.66 7.38
C LYS A 105 -0.73 12.76 7.56
N HIS A 106 -1.07 11.98 6.54
CA HIS A 106 -2.17 11.03 6.60
C HIS A 106 -1.87 9.89 7.58
N LEU A 107 -0.68 9.30 7.52
CA LEU A 107 -0.24 8.28 8.47
C LEU A 107 -0.27 8.78 9.91
N LYS A 108 0.30 9.97 10.17
CA LYS A 108 0.32 10.59 11.51
C LYS A 108 -1.07 10.83 12.11
N ARG A 109 -2.06 11.16 11.28
CA ARG A 109 -3.44 11.37 11.74
C ARG A 109 -4.17 10.06 12.07
N ASN A 110 -3.80 8.98 11.42
CA ASN A 110 -4.57 7.75 11.45
C ASN A 110 -3.94 6.62 12.26
N LEU A 111 -2.61 6.54 12.33
CA LEU A 111 -1.91 5.49 13.06
C LEU A 111 -1.60 5.95 14.50
N ASN A 112 -1.61 4.99 15.44
CA ASN A 112 -1.23 5.21 16.84
C ASN A 112 0.27 4.91 17.03
N ILE A 113 1.10 5.46 16.14
CA ILE A 113 2.56 5.33 16.12
C ILE A 113 3.13 6.74 16.34
N PRO A 114 4.22 6.92 17.12
CA PRO A 114 4.81 8.23 17.32
C PRO A 114 5.12 8.94 16.00
N ASN A 115 4.79 10.23 15.93
CA ASN A 115 4.96 11.02 14.70
C ASN A 115 6.41 11.03 14.21
N GLU A 116 7.37 11.14 15.13
CA GLU A 116 8.79 11.10 14.83
C GLU A 116 9.21 9.74 14.25
N TYR A 117 8.63 8.63 14.76
CA TYR A 117 8.87 7.31 14.19
C TYR A 117 8.40 7.24 12.75
N ILE A 118 7.16 7.68 12.47
CA ILE A 118 6.62 7.69 11.11
C ILE A 118 7.52 8.51 10.17
N GLU A 119 7.98 9.69 10.58
CA GLU A 119 8.88 10.53 9.77
C GLU A 119 10.19 9.83 9.46
N ASN A 120 10.83 9.25 10.47
CA ASN A 120 12.14 8.61 10.34
C ASN A 120 12.08 7.27 9.61
N HIS A 121 10.91 6.62 9.54
CA HIS A 121 10.71 5.31 8.91
C HIS A 121 9.87 5.38 7.63
N THR A 122 9.60 6.57 7.08
CA THR A 122 8.99 6.72 5.77
C THR A 122 10.05 6.94 4.71
N ILE A 123 10.11 6.04 3.73
CA ILE A 123 11.12 6.03 2.67
C ILE A 123 10.44 6.27 1.32
N ASN A 124 10.87 7.32 0.61
CA ASN A 124 10.48 7.52 -0.79
C ASN A 124 11.48 6.84 -1.71
N ILE A 125 11.08 5.75 -2.33
CA ILE A 125 11.96 4.90 -3.12
C ILE A 125 11.22 4.27 -4.30
N HIS A 126 11.75 4.42 -5.51
CA HIS A 126 11.20 3.79 -6.72
C HIS A 126 11.61 2.32 -6.86
N LYS A 127 12.85 2.00 -6.49
CA LYS A 127 13.39 0.64 -6.60
C LYS A 127 13.35 -0.05 -5.23
N LYS A 128 12.17 -0.50 -4.81
CA LYS A 128 11.95 -1.13 -3.49
C LYS A 128 12.79 -2.39 -3.27
N GLN A 129 13.24 -3.05 -4.34
CA GLN A 129 14.16 -4.18 -4.27
C GLN A 129 15.51 -3.86 -3.63
N LEU A 130 15.87 -2.59 -3.48
CA LEU A 130 17.07 -2.15 -2.78
C LEU A 130 16.91 -2.06 -1.25
N LEU A 131 15.70 -2.25 -0.74
CA LEU A 131 15.45 -2.23 0.70
C LEU A 131 16.05 -3.47 1.38
N ASN A 132 16.77 -3.23 2.46
CA ASN A 132 17.29 -4.29 3.32
C ASN A 132 16.32 -4.56 4.48
N VAL A 133 15.29 -5.34 4.20
CA VAL A 133 14.22 -5.73 5.14
C VAL A 133 13.98 -7.23 5.08
N ASP A 134 13.29 -7.77 6.07
CA ASP A 134 12.94 -9.19 6.14
C ASP A 134 11.66 -9.50 5.37
N ILE A 135 10.72 -8.56 5.37
CA ILE A 135 9.40 -8.71 4.76
C ILE A 135 9.05 -7.44 3.99
N MET A 136 8.47 -7.60 2.78
CA MET A 136 7.88 -6.53 1.99
C MET A 136 6.41 -6.83 1.74
N VAL A 137 5.53 -5.85 2.04
CA VAL A 137 4.10 -5.89 1.73
C VAL A 137 3.80 -4.84 0.66
N ASP A 138 3.24 -5.25 -0.48
CA ASP A 138 2.97 -4.36 -1.62
C ASP A 138 1.76 -4.89 -2.41
N ASP A 139 1.12 -4.07 -3.24
CA ASP A 139 0.09 -4.48 -4.20
C ASP A 139 0.64 -4.63 -5.63
N CYS A 140 1.84 -4.13 -5.87
CA CYS A 140 2.53 -4.15 -7.16
C CYS A 140 3.48 -5.35 -7.26
N LEU A 141 3.19 -6.29 -8.17
CA LEU A 141 4.02 -7.47 -8.37
C LEU A 141 5.44 -7.15 -8.81
N ASP A 142 5.67 -6.07 -9.56
CA ASP A 142 7.00 -5.68 -10.00
C ASP A 142 7.94 -5.33 -8.83
N ASN A 143 7.38 -4.90 -7.69
CA ASN A 143 8.13 -4.67 -6.46
C ASN A 143 8.44 -5.95 -5.68
N LEU A 144 7.66 -7.01 -5.90
CA LEU A 144 7.67 -8.24 -5.12
C LEU A 144 8.32 -9.43 -5.82
N LEU A 145 8.45 -9.39 -7.16
CA LEU A 145 8.97 -10.50 -7.96
C LEU A 145 10.46 -10.31 -8.31
N GLY A 146 11.08 -11.41 -8.75
CA GLY A 146 12.50 -11.48 -9.10
C GLY A 146 13.39 -11.87 -7.90
N GLU A 147 14.70 -11.69 -8.03
CA GLU A 147 15.66 -11.98 -6.96
C GLU A 147 15.55 -10.94 -5.85
N ARG A 148 14.98 -11.33 -4.71
CA ARG A 148 14.77 -10.52 -3.52
C ARG A 148 15.31 -11.23 -2.28
N SER A 149 15.87 -10.46 -1.34
CA SER A 149 16.30 -10.98 -0.04
C SER A 149 15.13 -11.21 0.91
N TYR A 150 14.05 -10.42 0.78
CA TYR A 150 12.92 -10.41 1.68
C TYR A 150 11.81 -11.41 1.28
N LYS A 151 10.98 -11.78 2.26
CA LYS A 151 9.70 -12.44 2.03
C LYS A 151 8.70 -11.44 1.46
N SER A 152 8.06 -11.78 0.35
CA SER A 152 7.10 -10.93 -0.35
C SER A 152 5.66 -11.28 0.03
N ILE A 153 4.85 -10.29 0.40
CA ILE A 153 3.42 -10.44 0.64
C ILE A 153 2.68 -9.48 -0.29
N CYS A 154 1.86 -10.03 -1.18
CA CYS A 154 1.06 -9.26 -2.11
C CYS A 154 -0.38 -9.13 -1.60
N LEU A 155 -0.84 -7.91 -1.33
CA LEU A 155 -2.25 -7.67 -1.07
C LEU A 155 -3.04 -7.81 -2.38
N GLU A 156 -4.04 -8.69 -2.38
CA GLU A 156 -4.78 -9.05 -3.59
C GLU A 156 -5.70 -7.92 -4.06
N TYR A 157 -5.57 -7.63 -5.36
CA TYR A 157 -6.43 -6.74 -6.12
C TYR A 157 -6.71 -7.31 -7.51
N PRO A 158 -7.70 -6.81 -8.26
CA PRO A 158 -7.99 -7.33 -9.60
C PRO A 158 -6.83 -7.28 -10.58
N TRP A 159 -5.87 -6.36 -10.40
CA TRP A 159 -4.68 -6.22 -11.26
C TRP A 159 -3.54 -7.18 -10.95
N ASN A 160 -3.58 -7.91 -9.82
CA ASN A 160 -2.48 -8.78 -9.40
C ASN A 160 -2.89 -10.24 -9.10
N ARG A 161 -4.13 -10.51 -8.69
CA ARG A 161 -4.59 -11.80 -8.13
C ARG A 161 -4.61 -12.99 -9.10
N ASN A 162 -4.51 -12.75 -10.40
CA ASN A 162 -4.62 -13.81 -11.41
C ASN A 162 -3.27 -14.40 -11.85
N ARG A 163 -2.17 -14.01 -11.21
CA ARG A 163 -0.84 -14.53 -11.52
C ARG A 163 -0.46 -15.66 -10.55
N VAL A 164 -0.12 -16.81 -11.10
CA VAL A 164 0.46 -17.92 -10.34
C VAL A 164 1.96 -17.62 -10.17
N ILE A 165 2.41 -17.53 -8.92
CA ILE A 165 3.79 -17.25 -8.56
C ILE A 165 4.38 -18.47 -7.85
N GLU A 166 5.30 -19.14 -8.52
CA GLU A 166 6.04 -20.29 -7.99
C GLU A 166 7.30 -19.78 -7.26
N ASN A 167 7.13 -19.32 -6.02
CA ASN A 167 8.22 -18.84 -5.17
C ASN A 167 7.83 -19.06 -3.71
N ASP A 168 8.65 -19.79 -2.98
CA ASP A 168 8.45 -20.13 -1.55
C ASP A 168 8.51 -18.92 -0.61
N LYS A 169 9.12 -17.83 -1.05
CA LYS A 169 9.15 -16.55 -0.32
C LYS A 169 8.01 -15.61 -0.67
N PHE A 170 7.09 -16.01 -1.56
CA PHE A 170 5.97 -15.18 -1.98
C PHE A 170 4.65 -15.70 -1.42
N SER A 171 3.79 -14.80 -0.97
CA SER A 171 2.45 -15.11 -0.51
C SER A 171 1.47 -14.05 -0.99
N TYR A 172 0.27 -14.46 -1.39
CA TYR A 172 -0.87 -13.56 -1.50
C TYR A 172 -1.58 -13.42 -0.15
N ALA A 173 -2.18 -12.25 0.06
CA ALA A 173 -3.06 -11.98 1.19
C ALA A 173 -4.30 -11.23 0.70
N LYS A 174 -5.48 -11.64 1.11
CA LYS A 174 -6.76 -11.03 0.71
C LYS A 174 -7.06 -9.75 1.49
N ASP A 175 -6.53 -9.68 2.71
CA ASP A 175 -6.77 -8.57 3.63
C ASP A 175 -5.64 -8.44 4.66
N TRP A 176 -5.75 -7.46 5.54
CA TRP A 176 -4.80 -7.20 6.60
C TRP A 176 -4.77 -8.29 7.69
N ILE A 177 -5.82 -9.10 7.83
CA ILE A 177 -5.82 -10.25 8.73
C ILE A 177 -4.82 -11.28 8.23
N GLU A 178 -4.93 -11.65 6.95
CA GLU A 178 -4.02 -12.60 6.33
C GLU A 178 -2.58 -12.07 6.29
N ILE A 179 -2.38 -10.76 6.01
CA ILE A 179 -1.04 -10.13 6.09
C ILE A 179 -0.44 -10.34 7.49
N TYR A 180 -1.19 -10.04 8.55
CA TYR A 180 -0.72 -10.21 9.92
C TYR A 180 -0.41 -11.68 10.24
N GLU A 181 -1.28 -12.61 9.84
CA GLU A 181 -1.06 -14.06 10.06
C GLU A 181 0.20 -14.57 9.34
N ILE A 182 0.44 -14.11 8.10
CA ILE A 182 1.64 -14.47 7.32
C ILE A 182 2.92 -13.90 7.95
N ILE A 183 2.87 -12.67 8.46
CA ILE A 183 4.01 -12.01 9.11
C ILE A 183 4.36 -12.73 10.42
N THR A 184 3.37 -12.98 11.26
CA THR A 184 3.59 -13.45 12.64
C THR A 184 3.60 -14.96 12.78
N GLY A 185 3.04 -15.69 11.81
CA GLY A 185 2.76 -17.12 11.92
C GLY A 185 1.65 -17.47 12.93
N LYS A 186 0.96 -16.47 13.49
CA LYS A 186 -0.12 -16.63 14.48
C LYS A 186 -1.47 -16.45 13.82
N LYS A 187 -2.48 -17.22 14.27
CA LYS A 187 -3.87 -16.93 13.89
C LYS A 187 -4.35 -15.65 14.56
N ALA A 188 -5.02 -14.81 13.78
CA ALA A 188 -5.68 -13.63 14.31
C ALA A 188 -6.87 -14.10 15.17
N CYS A 189 -6.77 -13.92 16.49
CA CYS A 189 -7.93 -14.08 17.36
C CYS A 189 -8.84 -12.87 17.17
N GLY A 190 -10.07 -13.11 16.71
CA GLY A 190 -11.12 -12.10 16.59
C GLY A 190 -11.55 -11.54 17.92
#